data_d5b5ef16da22c8cc9602cfd756a17da0
#
_entry.id   d5b5ef16da22c8cc9602cfd756a17da0
#
_cell.length_a   1.000
_cell.length_b   1.000
_cell.length_c   1.000
_cell.angle_alpha   90.00
_cell.angle_beta   90.00
_cell.angle_gamma   90.00
#
_symmetry.space_group_name_H-M   'P 1'
#
loop_
_entity.id
_entity.type
_entity.pdbx_description
1 polymer ?
#
loop_
_entity_poly.entity_id
_entity_poly.type
_entity_poly.pdbx_seq_one_letter_code
_entity_poly.pdbx_strand_id
1 'polypeptide(L)'
;MKPTFPLLLAVAGLLQLGTSCINTERETATSTKDPRSVYVPPIGSGRRINGATVLNTVRTTHNFSDAKNKDNFLLQLRGPRILTSRVHLIVTTAKGDTLRHDVIPARVLLASSDEQQSKLATVRDKEIVILRTMNGFFSESHFTRPAVPTGAVQPPELDAKAWASLRSDPNAVGFDYPGADGNEQRLAYSRQLGRAVVLSQ
;
A
#
# COMPACT_ATOMS: atom_id res chain seq x y z
N MET A 1 -41.57 -37.47 -52.31
CA MET A 1 -42.14 -38.36 -51.26
C MET A 1 -41.56 -37.98 -49.91
N LYS A 2 -42.42 -37.57 -48.99
CA LYS A 2 -42.15 -37.35 -47.55
C LYS A 2 -41.66 -38.66 -46.88
N PRO A 3 -40.99 -38.64 -45.75
CA PRO A 3 -41.64 -38.24 -44.52
C PRO A 3 -40.81 -37.42 -43.51
N THR A 4 -41.52 -36.60 -42.86
CA THR A 4 -41.37 -36.01 -41.54
C THR A 4 -41.19 -37.09 -40.47
N PHE A 5 -40.26 -36.88 -39.48
CA PHE A 5 -40.37 -37.50 -38.16
C PHE A 5 -39.74 -36.63 -37.05
N PRO A 6 -40.20 -36.72 -35.85
CA PRO A 6 -40.52 -35.60 -35.01
C PRO A 6 -39.47 -35.31 -33.97
N LEU A 7 -39.43 -34.05 -33.74
CA LEU A 7 -38.74 -33.38 -32.62
C LEU A 7 -39.56 -33.57 -31.34
N LEU A 8 -39.22 -34.54 -30.54
CA LEU A 8 -39.82 -34.75 -29.23
C LEU A 8 -38.88 -35.58 -28.34
N LEU A 9 -37.89 -34.90 -27.79
CA LEU A 9 -37.11 -35.44 -26.65
C LEU A 9 -35.97 -34.48 -26.30
N ALA A 10 -36.27 -33.39 -25.65
CA ALA A 10 -35.23 -32.60 -24.96
C ALA A 10 -35.82 -31.51 -24.08
N VAL A 11 -36.79 -31.81 -23.29
CA VAL A 11 -37.22 -30.90 -22.20
C VAL A 11 -37.35 -31.75 -20.94
N ALA A 12 -36.25 -32.30 -20.50
CA ALA A 12 -36.15 -32.89 -19.17
C ALA A 12 -34.72 -32.77 -18.70
N GLY A 13 -34.46 -31.84 -17.88
CA GLY A 13 -33.20 -31.83 -17.13
C GLY A 13 -32.41 -30.55 -17.18
N LEU A 14 -32.91 -29.50 -16.66
CA LEU A 14 -32.05 -28.39 -16.24
C LEU A 14 -32.77 -27.50 -15.22
N LEU A 15 -33.22 -28.13 -14.18
CA LEU A 15 -33.49 -27.49 -12.88
C LEU A 15 -32.46 -28.03 -11.89
N GLN A 16 -31.20 -27.79 -12.18
CA GLN A 16 -30.21 -27.76 -11.13
C GLN A 16 -30.22 -26.35 -10.54
N LEU A 17 -31.10 -26.16 -9.61
CA LEU A 17 -31.01 -25.11 -8.64
C LEU A 17 -29.67 -25.32 -7.92
N GLY A 18 -28.68 -24.54 -8.34
CA GLY A 18 -27.44 -24.38 -7.61
C GLY A 18 -27.78 -23.88 -6.21
N THR A 19 -27.91 -24.80 -5.27
CA THR A 19 -27.76 -24.50 -3.87
C THR A 19 -26.34 -24.04 -3.70
N SER A 20 -26.11 -22.74 -3.87
CA SER A 20 -24.96 -22.05 -3.34
C SER A 20 -25.00 -22.29 -1.83
N CYS A 21 -24.31 -23.31 -1.38
CA CYS A 21 -23.93 -23.42 0.01
C CYS A 21 -23.01 -22.21 0.27
N ILE A 22 -23.62 -21.12 0.69
CA ILE A 22 -22.91 -20.18 1.53
C ILE A 22 -22.53 -21.01 2.76
N ASN A 23 -21.31 -21.53 2.76
CA ASN A 23 -20.65 -21.88 4.00
C ASN A 23 -20.41 -20.58 4.76
N THR A 24 -21.50 -20.08 5.33
CA THR A 24 -21.37 -19.40 6.59
C THR A 24 -20.87 -20.52 7.49
N GLU A 25 -19.58 -20.62 7.69
CA GLU A 25 -19.05 -21.15 8.92
C GLU A 25 -19.58 -20.22 10.03
N ARG A 26 -20.85 -20.36 10.27
CA ARG A 26 -21.39 -20.10 11.56
C ARG A 26 -20.63 -21.11 12.40
N GLU A 27 -19.60 -20.64 13.07
CA GLU A 27 -19.10 -21.35 14.24
C GLU A 27 -20.35 -21.68 15.05
N THR A 28 -20.85 -22.88 14.81
CA THR A 28 -21.79 -23.48 15.72
C THR A 28 -21.00 -23.55 16.99
N ALA A 29 -21.19 -22.51 17.82
CA ALA A 29 -20.84 -22.59 19.20
C ALA A 29 -21.31 -23.96 19.60
N THR A 30 -20.37 -24.87 19.79
CA THR A 30 -20.65 -26.22 20.19
C THR A 30 -21.49 -26.06 21.42
N SER A 31 -22.78 -26.29 21.27
CA SER A 31 -23.73 -26.23 22.37
C SER A 31 -23.21 -27.25 23.34
N THR A 32 -22.42 -26.76 24.27
CA THR A 32 -22.13 -27.52 25.50
C THR A 32 -23.48 -27.80 26.10
N LYS A 33 -23.75 -29.07 26.30
CA LYS A 33 -25.02 -29.57 26.84
C LYS A 33 -25.36 -28.97 28.22
N ASP A 34 -24.52 -28.09 28.75
CA ASP A 34 -24.73 -27.39 30.01
C ASP A 34 -25.00 -25.91 29.70
N PRO A 35 -26.26 -25.45 29.83
CA PRO A 35 -26.62 -24.04 29.64
C PRO A 35 -25.98 -23.11 30.68
N ARG A 36 -25.24 -23.64 31.65
CA ARG A 36 -24.53 -22.86 32.66
C ARG A 36 -23.03 -22.76 32.39
N SER A 37 -22.52 -23.42 31.37
CA SER A 37 -21.13 -23.24 31.00
C SER A 37 -20.94 -21.83 30.43
N VAL A 38 -20.28 -20.98 31.20
CA VAL A 38 -19.83 -19.69 30.73
C VAL A 38 -18.89 -19.96 29.54
N TYR A 39 -19.22 -19.41 28.37
CA TYR A 39 -18.33 -19.46 27.20
C TYR A 39 -16.97 -18.89 27.62
N VAL A 40 -16.01 -19.75 27.81
CA VAL A 40 -14.61 -19.37 27.95
C VAL A 40 -14.06 -19.40 26.53
N PRO A 41 -13.78 -18.22 25.92
CA PRO A 41 -13.14 -18.20 24.63
C PRO A 41 -11.87 -19.05 24.74
N PRO A 42 -11.57 -19.89 23.74
CA PRO A 42 -10.31 -20.62 23.75
C PRO A 42 -9.22 -19.57 24.01
N ILE A 43 -8.30 -19.90 24.90
CA ILE A 43 -7.10 -19.11 25.14
C ILE A 43 -6.26 -19.24 23.86
N GLY A 44 -6.86 -18.77 22.77
CA GLY A 44 -6.18 -18.50 21.52
C GLY A 44 -5.18 -17.45 21.89
N SER A 45 -3.94 -17.68 21.49
CA SER A 45 -2.88 -16.71 21.45
C SER A 45 -3.39 -15.45 20.73
N GLY A 46 -4.17 -14.65 21.44
CA GLY A 46 -4.62 -13.35 20.97
C GLY A 46 -3.37 -12.60 20.59
N ARG A 47 -3.12 -12.51 19.28
CA ARG A 47 -1.96 -11.82 18.75
C ARG A 47 -2.02 -10.42 19.32
N ARG A 48 -1.25 -10.15 20.38
CA ARG A 48 -1.27 -8.85 21.03
C ARG A 48 -0.88 -7.81 19.98
N ILE A 49 -1.80 -6.92 19.70
CA ILE A 49 -1.54 -5.79 18.80
C ILE A 49 -0.51 -4.90 19.50
N ASN A 50 0.63 -4.71 18.87
CA ASN A 50 1.75 -3.93 19.40
C ASN A 50 2.32 -3.02 18.32
N GLY A 51 3.41 -2.33 18.62
CA GLY A 51 4.07 -1.42 17.69
C GLY A 51 4.58 -2.06 16.39
N ALA A 52 4.81 -3.38 16.38
CA ALA A 52 5.25 -4.12 15.19
C ALA A 52 4.09 -4.71 14.37
N THR A 53 2.86 -4.62 14.86
CA THR A 53 1.69 -5.17 14.16
C THR A 53 1.43 -4.41 12.87
N VAL A 54 1.40 -5.12 11.74
CA VAL A 54 1.04 -4.55 10.44
C VAL A 54 -0.47 -4.43 10.35
N LEU A 55 -0.98 -3.21 10.24
CA LEU A 55 -2.40 -2.90 10.14
C LEU A 55 -2.87 -2.78 8.70
N ASN A 56 -2.01 -2.28 7.81
CA ASN A 56 -2.28 -2.16 6.38
C ASN A 56 -1.00 -2.25 5.56
N THR A 57 -1.13 -2.67 4.30
CA THR A 57 -0.01 -2.78 3.36
C THR A 57 -0.47 -2.39 1.96
N VAL A 58 0.28 -1.47 1.33
CA VAL A 58 0.11 -1.10 -0.09
C VAL A 58 1.41 -1.39 -0.82
N ARG A 59 1.33 -1.89 -2.04
CA ARG A 59 2.49 -2.28 -2.86
C ARG A 59 2.31 -1.82 -4.29
N THR A 60 3.43 -1.43 -4.90
CA THR A 60 3.52 -1.21 -6.34
C THR A 60 4.91 -1.58 -6.84
N THR A 61 5.09 -1.57 -8.15
CA THR A 61 6.40 -1.73 -8.79
C THR A 61 6.60 -0.64 -9.82
N HIS A 62 7.79 -0.04 -9.83
CA HIS A 62 8.12 1.01 -10.79
C HIS A 62 9.57 0.89 -11.26
N ASN A 63 9.87 1.31 -12.49
CA ASN A 63 11.23 1.42 -12.99
C ASN A 63 11.90 2.65 -12.35
N PHE A 64 12.63 2.45 -11.26
CA PHE A 64 13.20 3.52 -10.45
C PHE A 64 14.73 3.50 -10.46
N SER A 65 15.36 2.39 -10.09
CA SER A 65 16.82 2.24 -10.12
C SER A 65 17.34 1.74 -11.45
N ASP A 66 16.53 0.98 -12.19
CA ASP A 66 16.87 0.38 -13.48
C ASP A 66 15.72 0.58 -14.48
N ALA A 67 16.09 0.87 -15.74
CA ALA A 67 15.10 1.03 -16.81
C ALA A 67 14.46 -0.30 -17.24
N LYS A 68 15.10 -1.44 -17.01
CA LYS A 68 14.64 -2.76 -17.45
C LYS A 68 13.91 -3.54 -16.36
N ASN A 69 14.35 -3.37 -15.12
CA ASN A 69 13.82 -4.09 -13.99
C ASN A 69 13.01 -3.15 -13.10
N LYS A 70 11.84 -3.61 -12.67
CA LYS A 70 11.01 -2.84 -11.75
C LYS A 70 11.45 -3.06 -10.31
N ASP A 71 11.61 -1.98 -9.59
CA ASP A 71 11.83 -1.98 -8.15
C ASP A 71 10.50 -2.11 -7.40
N ASN A 72 10.55 -2.68 -6.21
CA ASN A 72 9.37 -2.86 -5.38
C ASN A 72 9.24 -1.69 -4.40
N PHE A 73 8.08 -1.09 -4.37
CA PHE A 73 7.68 -0.07 -3.42
C PHE A 73 6.66 -0.68 -2.45
N LEU A 74 6.96 -0.63 -1.18
CA LEU A 74 6.15 -1.18 -0.12
C LEU A 74 5.85 -0.11 0.92
N LEU A 75 4.58 0.08 1.22
CA LEU A 75 4.11 0.96 2.27
C LEU A 75 3.39 0.13 3.33
N GLN A 76 3.88 0.13 4.56
CA GLN A 76 3.27 -0.62 5.66
C GLN A 76 2.91 0.29 6.83
N LEU A 77 1.67 0.24 7.25
CA LEU A 77 1.21 0.86 8.49
C LEU A 77 1.44 -0.10 9.66
N ARG A 78 2.33 0.26 10.57
CA ARG A 78 2.69 -0.57 11.73
C ARG A 78 2.38 0.15 13.03
N GLY A 79 1.70 -0.53 13.93
CA GLY A 79 1.37 0.01 15.25
C GLY A 79 0.13 -0.60 15.86
N PRO A 80 -0.25 -0.15 17.07
CA PRO A 80 -1.42 -0.67 17.78
C PRO A 80 -2.73 -0.02 17.34
N ARG A 81 -2.71 1.19 16.77
CA ARG A 81 -3.88 1.96 16.30
C ARG A 81 -3.47 2.85 15.13
N ILE A 82 -4.33 3.02 14.14
CA ILE A 82 -4.02 3.74 12.89
C ILE A 82 -3.42 5.13 13.15
N LEU A 83 -4.06 5.97 13.97
CA LEU A 83 -3.60 7.34 14.23
C LEU A 83 -2.24 7.45 14.94
N THR A 84 -1.88 6.45 15.73
CA THR A 84 -0.62 6.44 16.49
C THR A 84 0.45 5.56 15.85
N SER A 85 0.12 4.96 14.72
CA SER A 85 1.02 4.08 13.97
C SER A 85 2.07 4.85 13.17
N ARG A 86 3.03 4.10 12.66
CA ARG A 86 4.06 4.59 11.75
C ARG A 86 3.90 3.92 10.40
N VAL A 87 4.09 4.69 9.37
CA VAL A 87 4.11 4.23 7.98
C VAL A 87 5.56 3.99 7.60
N HIS A 88 5.87 2.78 7.19
CA HIS A 88 7.17 2.37 6.71
C HIS A 88 7.14 2.34 5.18
N LEU A 89 7.85 3.28 4.55
CA LEU A 89 8.13 3.28 3.12
C LEU A 89 9.42 2.50 2.89
N ILE A 90 9.33 1.40 2.17
CA ILE A 90 10.47 0.53 1.86
C ILE A 90 10.55 0.40 0.34
N VAL A 91 11.71 0.77 -0.20
CA VAL A 91 12.00 0.60 -1.63
C VAL A 91 13.12 -0.42 -1.78
N THR A 92 12.88 -1.46 -2.55
CA THR A 92 13.87 -2.52 -2.79
C THR A 92 14.04 -2.77 -4.29
N THR A 93 15.23 -3.18 -4.67
CA THR A 93 15.49 -3.65 -6.04
C THR A 93 14.65 -4.91 -6.36
N ALA A 94 14.58 -5.27 -7.65
CA ALA A 94 14.00 -6.55 -8.07
C ALA A 94 14.68 -7.76 -7.41
N LYS A 95 15.94 -7.61 -6.99
CA LYS A 95 16.73 -8.66 -6.30
C LYS A 95 16.48 -8.69 -4.79
N GLY A 96 15.79 -7.68 -4.23
CA GLY A 96 15.50 -7.58 -2.81
C GLY A 96 16.46 -6.68 -2.01
N ASP A 97 17.46 -6.06 -2.65
CA ASP A 97 18.34 -5.11 -1.97
C ASP A 97 17.58 -3.85 -1.59
N THR A 98 17.73 -3.41 -0.35
CA THR A 98 17.03 -2.21 0.14
C THR A 98 17.73 -0.94 -0.39
N LEU A 99 17.00 -0.16 -1.17
CA LEU A 99 17.42 1.16 -1.67
C LEU A 99 17.11 2.28 -0.70
N ARG A 100 15.98 2.17 0.00
CA ARG A 100 15.50 3.16 0.97
C ARG A 100 14.55 2.55 1.99
N HIS A 101 14.59 3.07 3.21
CA HIS A 101 13.63 2.77 4.26
C HIS A 101 13.38 4.03 5.08
N ASP A 102 12.18 4.60 4.95
CA ASP A 102 11.74 5.76 5.71
C ASP A 102 10.59 5.40 6.63
N VAL A 103 10.52 6.11 7.75
CA VAL A 103 9.48 5.92 8.77
C VAL A 103 8.76 7.25 9.01
N ILE A 104 7.50 7.30 8.63
CA ILE A 104 6.67 8.50 8.63
C ILE A 104 5.57 8.33 9.68
N PRO A 105 5.30 9.30 10.55
CA PRO A 105 4.13 9.23 11.44
C PRO A 105 2.83 9.18 10.62
N ALA A 106 1.92 8.25 10.92
CA ALA A 106 0.68 8.08 10.15
C ALA A 106 -0.15 9.38 10.05
N ARG A 107 -0.08 10.24 11.08
CA ARG A 107 -0.77 11.54 11.10
C ARG A 107 -0.33 12.50 9.98
N VAL A 108 0.88 12.35 9.46
CA VAL A 108 1.38 13.17 8.34
C VAL A 108 0.51 12.97 7.10
N LEU A 109 -0.01 11.77 6.90
CA LEU A 109 -0.92 11.48 5.78
C LEU A 109 -2.28 12.19 5.87
N LEU A 110 -2.60 12.80 7.01
CA LEU A 110 -3.78 13.68 7.14
C LEU A 110 -3.52 15.06 6.56
N ALA A 111 -2.30 15.58 6.68
CA ALA A 111 -1.93 16.91 6.22
C ALA A 111 -1.81 16.98 4.68
N SER A 112 -1.44 15.87 4.04
CA SER A 112 -1.35 15.75 2.59
C SER A 112 -2.72 15.58 1.90
N SER A 113 -3.80 15.42 2.66
CA SER A 113 -5.17 15.46 2.15
C SER A 113 -5.72 16.89 2.26
N ASP A 114 -6.47 17.34 1.24
CA ASP A 114 -7.00 18.70 1.11
C ASP A 114 -7.44 19.32 2.44
N GLU A 115 -7.19 20.64 2.62
CA GLU A 115 -7.48 21.40 3.85
C GLU A 115 -8.90 21.22 4.41
N GLN A 116 -9.87 20.85 3.59
CA GLN A 116 -11.23 20.55 4.04
C GLN A 116 -11.31 19.29 4.89
N GLN A 117 -10.35 18.37 4.78
CA GLN A 117 -10.31 17.15 5.58
C GLN A 117 -9.67 17.38 6.96
N SER A 118 -8.97 18.49 7.17
CA SER A 118 -8.43 18.87 8.48
C SER A 118 -9.54 19.13 9.53
N LYS A 119 -10.77 19.36 9.08
CA LYS A 119 -11.98 19.53 9.92
C LYS A 119 -12.68 18.23 10.28
N LEU A 120 -12.05 17.07 10.03
CA LEU A 120 -12.64 15.78 10.37
C LEU A 120 -12.94 15.68 11.87
N ALA A 121 -14.23 15.49 12.17
CA ALA A 121 -14.74 15.58 13.53
C ALA A 121 -14.36 14.35 14.36
N THR A 122 -14.32 13.15 13.74
CA THR A 122 -14.18 11.89 14.50
C THR A 122 -12.82 11.21 14.26
N VAL A 123 -12.41 10.40 15.23
CA VAL A 123 -11.24 9.52 15.11
C VAL A 123 -11.37 8.60 13.90
N ARG A 124 -12.56 8.05 13.67
CA ARG A 124 -12.84 7.15 12.56
C ARG A 124 -12.67 7.82 11.20
N ASP A 125 -13.12 9.07 11.06
CA ASP A 125 -12.96 9.80 9.81
C ASP A 125 -11.48 10.01 9.49
N LYS A 126 -10.67 10.37 10.49
CA LYS A 126 -9.21 10.51 10.36
C LYS A 126 -8.55 9.19 9.96
N GLU A 127 -8.96 8.09 10.55
CA GLU A 127 -8.44 6.76 10.19
C GLU A 127 -8.79 6.38 8.74
N ILE A 128 -10.01 6.66 8.30
CA ILE A 128 -10.44 6.43 6.91
C ILE A 128 -9.59 7.26 5.95
N VAL A 129 -9.31 8.53 6.27
CA VAL A 129 -8.47 9.39 5.45
C VAL A 129 -7.05 8.83 5.34
N ILE A 130 -6.43 8.43 6.44
CA ILE A 130 -5.10 7.80 6.41
C ILE A 130 -5.09 6.59 5.48
N LEU A 131 -6.06 5.68 5.60
CA LEU A 131 -6.12 4.49 4.75
C LEU A 131 -6.34 4.84 3.27
N ARG A 132 -7.16 5.86 2.99
CA ARG A 132 -7.39 6.36 1.62
C ARG A 132 -6.12 6.97 1.04
N THR A 133 -5.43 7.83 1.79
CA THR A 133 -4.15 8.44 1.38
C THR A 133 -3.10 7.35 1.13
N MET A 134 -3.04 6.32 1.99
CA MET A 134 -2.16 5.17 1.74
C MET A 134 -2.45 4.48 0.42
N ASN A 135 -3.72 4.27 0.07
CA ASN A 135 -4.09 3.61 -1.18
C ASN A 135 -3.69 4.42 -2.42
N GLY A 136 -3.69 5.75 -2.33
CA GLY A 136 -3.25 6.66 -3.39
C GLY A 136 -1.74 7.00 -3.36
N PHE A 137 -1.00 6.51 -2.36
CA PHE A 137 0.38 6.92 -2.10
C PHE A 137 1.33 6.65 -3.27
N PHE A 138 1.10 5.62 -4.03
CA PHE A 138 1.88 5.23 -5.20
C PHE A 138 1.15 5.54 -6.52
N SER A 139 0.37 6.62 -6.57
CA SER A 139 -0.23 7.05 -7.84
C SER A 139 0.84 7.45 -8.84
N GLU A 140 0.60 7.25 -10.13
CA GLU A 140 1.54 7.59 -11.20
C GLU A 140 1.94 9.08 -11.20
N SER A 141 1.08 9.95 -10.67
CA SER A 141 1.37 11.38 -10.53
C SER A 141 2.53 11.68 -9.58
N HIS A 142 2.84 10.77 -8.65
CA HIS A 142 3.97 10.92 -7.74
C HIS A 142 5.30 10.46 -8.36
N PHE A 143 5.26 9.81 -9.52
CA PHE A 143 6.46 9.41 -10.26
C PHE A 143 6.69 10.38 -11.41
N THR A 144 7.73 11.20 -11.30
CA THR A 144 8.02 12.28 -12.24
C THR A 144 9.33 12.06 -12.98
N ARG A 145 9.42 12.59 -14.20
CA ARG A 145 10.66 12.60 -15.02
C ARG A 145 10.86 13.99 -15.63
N PRO A 146 12.06 14.52 -15.59
CA PRO A 146 13.26 14.00 -14.90
C PRO A 146 13.11 14.08 -13.36
N ALA A 147 13.91 13.30 -12.62
CA ALA A 147 13.91 13.32 -11.15
C ALA A 147 14.29 14.69 -10.58
N VAL A 148 15.21 15.38 -11.25
CA VAL A 148 15.67 16.73 -10.86
C VAL A 148 14.96 17.75 -11.74
N PRO A 149 14.05 18.55 -11.20
CA PRO A 149 13.39 19.62 -11.95
C PRO A 149 14.38 20.73 -12.34
N THR A 150 14.03 21.47 -13.40
CA THR A 150 14.81 22.64 -13.83
C THR A 150 14.85 23.67 -12.71
N GLY A 151 16.05 24.15 -12.36
CA GLY A 151 16.23 25.14 -11.30
C GLY A 151 16.37 24.56 -9.89
N ALA A 152 16.28 23.26 -9.71
CA ALA A 152 16.49 22.64 -8.40
C ALA A 152 17.89 22.92 -7.85
N VAL A 153 17.96 23.17 -6.56
CA VAL A 153 19.19 23.42 -5.81
C VAL A 153 19.79 22.10 -5.33
N GLN A 154 21.12 22.02 -5.38
CA GLN A 154 21.82 20.83 -4.87
C GLN A 154 21.57 20.68 -3.37
N PRO A 155 21.07 19.51 -2.91
CA PRO A 155 20.98 19.21 -1.50
C PRO A 155 22.37 19.17 -0.84
N PRO A 156 22.52 19.71 0.37
CA PRO A 156 23.82 19.74 1.06
C PRO A 156 24.38 18.34 1.37
N GLU A 157 23.50 17.35 1.45
CA GLU A 157 23.85 15.96 1.74
C GLU A 157 24.34 15.19 0.51
N LEU A 158 24.23 15.77 -0.68
CA LEU A 158 24.59 15.13 -1.94
C LEU A 158 25.87 15.77 -2.50
N ASP A 159 26.88 14.94 -2.79
CA ASP A 159 28.09 15.44 -3.43
C ASP A 159 27.85 15.97 -4.84
N ALA A 160 28.69 16.92 -5.28
CA ALA A 160 28.54 17.62 -6.55
C ALA A 160 28.54 16.67 -7.75
N LYS A 161 29.27 15.54 -7.68
CA LYS A 161 29.39 14.58 -8.77
C LYS A 161 28.12 13.73 -8.90
N ALA A 162 27.60 13.25 -7.79
CA ALA A 162 26.32 12.52 -7.75
C ALA A 162 25.16 13.42 -8.18
N TRP A 163 25.17 14.70 -7.74
CA TRP A 163 24.19 15.68 -8.18
C TRP A 163 24.24 15.95 -9.69
N ALA A 164 25.44 16.20 -10.24
CA ALA A 164 25.60 16.41 -11.68
C ALA A 164 25.15 15.22 -12.51
N SER A 165 25.48 14.00 -12.06
CA SER A 165 25.03 12.75 -12.71
C SER A 165 23.50 12.62 -12.71
N LEU A 166 22.85 12.92 -11.59
CA LEU A 166 21.40 12.83 -11.45
C LEU A 166 20.68 13.88 -12.30
N ARG A 167 21.22 15.11 -12.30
CA ARG A 167 20.68 16.24 -13.08
C ARG A 167 20.82 16.05 -14.58
N SER A 168 21.87 15.36 -15.04
CA SER A 168 22.11 15.09 -16.45
C SER A 168 21.31 13.90 -17.00
N ASP A 169 20.67 13.10 -16.16
CA ASP A 169 19.89 11.92 -16.58
C ASP A 169 18.42 12.28 -16.81
N PRO A 170 17.96 12.47 -18.05
CA PRO A 170 16.57 12.81 -18.32
C PRO A 170 15.60 11.66 -18.02
N ASN A 171 16.11 10.44 -17.89
CA ASN A 171 15.32 9.25 -17.61
C ASN A 171 15.26 8.91 -16.11
N ALA A 172 16.02 9.62 -15.27
CA ALA A 172 15.94 9.44 -13.83
C ALA A 172 14.51 9.70 -13.35
N VAL A 173 14.02 8.81 -12.49
CA VAL A 173 12.67 8.90 -11.90
C VAL A 173 12.77 9.53 -10.53
N GLY A 174 11.95 10.56 -10.29
CA GLY A 174 11.68 11.11 -8.98
C GLY A 174 10.40 10.50 -8.42
N PHE A 175 10.36 10.22 -7.13
CA PHE A 175 9.16 9.80 -6.41
C PHE A 175 8.86 10.78 -5.29
N ASP A 176 7.70 11.44 -5.39
CA ASP A 176 7.26 12.47 -4.45
C ASP A 176 6.42 11.86 -3.32
N TYR A 177 6.76 12.18 -2.08
CA TYR A 177 6.07 11.68 -0.90
C TYR A 177 6.25 12.62 0.29
N PRO A 178 5.32 12.63 1.27
CA PRO A 178 5.48 13.42 2.49
C PRO A 178 6.56 12.82 3.40
N GLY A 179 7.51 13.63 3.81
CA GLY A 179 8.54 13.29 4.79
C GLY A 179 8.00 13.13 6.21
N ALA A 180 8.85 12.77 7.14
CA ALA A 180 8.48 12.60 8.55
C ALA A 180 8.04 13.90 9.23
N ASP A 181 8.50 15.02 8.73
CA ASP A 181 8.17 16.39 9.16
C ASP A 181 6.88 16.93 8.51
N GLY A 182 6.34 16.23 7.53
CA GLY A 182 5.17 16.61 6.75
C GLY A 182 5.48 17.43 5.50
N ASN A 183 6.73 17.79 5.26
CA ASN A 183 7.14 18.46 4.04
C ASN A 183 7.20 17.45 2.88
N GLU A 184 6.90 17.90 1.68
CA GLU A 184 7.05 17.08 0.50
C GLU A 184 8.53 16.84 0.20
N GLN A 185 8.87 15.61 -0.07
CA GLN A 185 10.24 15.18 -0.40
C GLN A 185 10.21 14.39 -1.71
N ARG A 186 11.28 14.56 -2.49
CA ARG A 186 11.49 13.77 -3.71
C ARG A 186 12.60 12.76 -3.52
N LEU A 187 12.30 11.50 -3.73
CA LEU A 187 13.28 10.43 -3.76
C LEU A 187 13.77 10.21 -5.18
N ALA A 188 15.08 10.08 -5.36
CA ALA A 188 15.66 9.73 -6.65
C ALA A 188 16.80 8.71 -6.48
N TYR A 189 17.02 7.84 -7.46
CA TYR A 189 18.09 6.86 -7.40
C TYR A 189 19.37 7.41 -7.99
N SER A 190 20.42 7.51 -7.19
CA SER A 190 21.76 7.87 -7.65
C SER A 190 22.54 6.62 -8.06
N ARG A 191 22.77 6.47 -9.36
CA ARG A 191 23.59 5.35 -9.88
C ARG A 191 25.01 5.39 -9.36
N GLN A 192 25.54 6.57 -9.11
CA GLN A 192 26.88 6.76 -8.59
C GLN A 192 27.03 6.28 -7.14
N LEU A 193 26.01 6.53 -6.32
CA LEU A 193 26.00 6.12 -4.92
C LEU A 193 25.40 4.73 -4.71
N GLY A 194 24.77 4.14 -5.73
CA GLY A 194 24.09 2.85 -5.65
C GLY A 194 22.91 2.82 -4.67
N ARG A 195 22.33 3.98 -4.35
CA ARG A 195 21.22 4.12 -3.39
C ARG A 195 20.24 5.22 -3.77
N ALA A 196 19.06 5.17 -3.19
CA ALA A 196 18.11 6.24 -3.30
C ALA A 196 18.46 7.40 -2.34
N VAL A 197 18.34 8.63 -2.84
CA VAL A 197 18.66 9.87 -2.13
C VAL A 197 17.45 10.78 -2.12
N VAL A 198 17.31 11.58 -1.06
CA VAL A 198 16.25 12.57 -0.96
C VAL A 198 16.76 13.87 -1.58
N LEU A 199 15.96 14.44 -2.45
CA LEU A 199 16.14 15.77 -3.01
C LEU A 199 15.22 16.70 -2.23
N SER A 200 15.77 17.73 -1.59
CA SER A 200 14.94 18.77 -0.98
C SER A 200 14.22 19.54 -2.09
N GLN A 201 12.94 19.79 -1.88
CA GLN A 201 12.19 20.74 -2.70
C GLN A 201 12.22 22.10 -2.05
#